data_03f63cc0f7cec7d36a4d5971c4178091
#
_entry.id   03f63cc0f7cec7d36a4d5971c4178091
#
_cell.length_a   1.000
_cell.length_b   1.000
_cell.length_c   1.000
_cell.angle_alpha   90.00
_cell.angle_beta   90.00
_cell.angle_gamma   90.00
#
_symmetry.space_group_name_H-M   'P 1'
#
loop_
_entity.id
_entity.type
_entity.pdbx_description
1 polymer ?
#
loop_
_entity_poly.entity_id
_entity_poly.type
_entity_poly.pdbx_seq_one_letter_code
_entity_poly.pdbx_strand_id
1 'polypeptide(L)'
;TGFFVAGWLWYLGGRILLRFKHADSLRYKWVVGLGYLIFYAVIAWTSLDEVSYVFILPLVCILILYKDPKFIRTMMGITLFVLISSNLYKGLAKGMMDFVASEECVLQFAIVICCYGCTNMAIAHLVQSDGALTASIKSNLARVVQTVEQVKEASNEIVDGVTVVRELADENRTGANDVMNDMKNLADNNGVLNDKTLSSVEMTNVIDTQVKNVAGLMEQVVQL
;
A
#
# COMPACT_ATOMS: atom_id res chain seq x y z
N THR A 1 19.19 2.96 50.32
CA THR A 1 18.14 3.96 50.11
C THR A 1 18.49 4.97 49.04
N GLY A 2 19.75 5.46 48.95
CA GLY A 2 20.18 6.42 47.90
C GLY A 2 20.06 5.92 46.44
N PHE A 3 20.29 4.62 46.23
CA PHE A 3 20.16 3.95 44.93
C PHE A 3 18.72 3.98 44.35
N PHE A 4 17.75 3.70 45.22
CA PHE A 4 16.34 3.74 44.80
C PHE A 4 15.93 5.16 44.39
N VAL A 5 16.40 6.17 45.14
CA VAL A 5 16.11 7.58 44.82
C VAL A 5 16.74 8.00 43.50
N ALA A 6 18.00 7.63 43.24
CA ALA A 6 18.66 7.93 41.97
C ALA A 6 18.00 7.25 40.78
N GLY A 7 17.59 5.97 40.91
CA GLY A 7 16.85 5.25 39.88
C GLY A 7 15.49 5.88 39.57
N TRP A 8 14.75 6.31 40.60
CA TRP A 8 13.47 7.01 40.43
C TRP A 8 13.62 8.39 39.80
N LEU A 9 14.64 9.17 40.20
CA LEU A 9 14.93 10.47 39.58
C LEU A 9 15.28 10.32 38.11
N TRP A 10 16.06 9.28 37.76
CA TRP A 10 16.39 8.97 36.38
C TRP A 10 15.16 8.58 35.55
N TYR A 11 14.30 7.73 36.10
CA TYR A 11 13.03 7.32 35.46
C TYR A 11 12.10 8.52 35.25
N LEU A 12 11.94 9.39 36.25
CA LEU A 12 11.15 10.61 36.19
C LEU A 12 11.75 11.59 35.14
N GLY A 13 13.06 11.77 35.13
CA GLY A 13 13.76 12.58 34.12
C GLY A 13 13.51 12.09 32.70
N GLY A 14 13.57 10.78 32.50
CA GLY A 14 13.23 10.15 31.21
C GLY A 14 11.78 10.37 30.81
N ARG A 15 10.83 10.24 31.73
CA ARG A 15 9.40 10.52 31.45
C ARG A 15 9.14 12.00 31.12
N ILE A 16 9.78 12.91 31.84
CA ILE A 16 9.67 14.35 31.59
C ILE A 16 10.22 14.67 30.19
N LEU A 17 11.35 14.08 29.82
CA LEU A 17 11.96 14.28 28.50
C LEU A 17 11.08 13.77 27.36
N LEU A 18 10.37 12.64 27.56
CA LEU A 18 9.38 12.09 26.61
C LEU A 18 8.16 13.01 26.47
N ARG A 19 7.76 13.68 27.53
CA ARG A 19 6.56 14.56 27.54
C ARG A 19 6.83 15.90 26.82
N PHE A 20 8.07 16.38 26.85
CA PHE A 20 8.47 17.68 26.26
C PHE A 20 9.07 17.55 24.85
N LYS A 21 9.56 16.38 24.46
CA LYS A 21 10.07 16.10 23.10
C LYS A 21 9.44 14.83 22.58
N HIS A 22 8.97 14.86 21.33
CA HIS A 22 8.40 13.70 20.65
C HIS A 22 9.23 12.43 20.89
N ALA A 23 8.54 11.29 21.04
CA ALA A 23 9.12 9.96 21.29
C ALA A 23 10.18 9.54 20.27
N ASP A 24 10.17 10.13 19.07
CA ASP A 24 11.12 9.90 17.96
C ASP A 24 12.49 10.58 18.13
N SER A 25 12.78 11.23 19.29
CA SER A 25 14.07 11.90 19.43
C SER A 25 15.21 10.88 19.58
N LEU A 26 16.12 10.88 18.60
CA LEU A 26 17.39 10.11 18.62
C LEU A 26 18.18 10.27 19.92
N ARG A 27 17.91 11.31 20.72
CA ARG A 27 18.57 11.59 22.01
C ARG A 27 18.04 10.73 23.15
N TYR A 28 16.78 10.27 23.05
CA TYR A 28 16.18 9.47 24.13
C TYR A 28 16.91 8.15 24.37
N LYS A 29 17.39 7.48 23.33
CA LYS A 29 18.19 6.27 23.45
C LYS A 29 19.45 6.47 24.28
N TRP A 30 20.12 7.63 24.12
CA TRP A 30 21.33 7.96 24.88
C TRP A 30 21.01 8.20 26.36
N VAL A 31 19.91 8.88 26.67
CA VAL A 31 19.46 9.13 28.05
C VAL A 31 19.18 7.83 28.76
N VAL A 32 18.45 6.90 28.13
CA VAL A 32 18.12 5.61 28.73
C VAL A 32 19.37 4.72 28.85
N GLY A 33 20.16 4.63 27.78
CA GLY A 33 21.35 3.78 27.76
C GLY A 33 22.43 4.24 28.75
N LEU A 34 22.79 5.52 28.74
CA LEU A 34 23.80 6.07 29.66
C LEU A 34 23.33 6.02 31.10
N GLY A 35 22.05 6.29 31.35
CA GLY A 35 21.53 6.23 32.72
C GLY A 35 21.57 4.86 33.33
N TYR A 36 21.16 3.85 32.56
CA TYR A 36 21.30 2.48 33.03
C TYR A 36 22.77 2.09 33.22
N LEU A 37 23.67 2.59 32.34
CA LEU A 37 25.08 2.29 32.43
C LEU A 37 25.72 2.91 33.67
N ILE A 38 25.31 4.13 34.07
CA ILE A 38 25.73 4.74 35.35
C ILE A 38 25.28 3.87 36.55
N PHE A 39 24.02 3.42 36.53
CA PHE A 39 23.48 2.51 37.53
C PHE A 39 24.31 1.22 37.57
N TYR A 40 24.59 0.62 36.42
CA TYR A 40 25.46 -0.58 36.33
C TYR A 40 26.87 -0.33 36.87
N ALA A 41 27.49 0.82 36.52
CA ALA A 41 28.82 1.19 36.98
C ALA A 41 28.89 1.26 38.52
N VAL A 42 27.90 1.86 39.15
CA VAL A 42 27.84 1.95 40.61
C VAL A 42 27.71 0.57 41.23
N ILE A 43 26.87 -0.31 40.68
CA ILE A 43 26.77 -1.70 41.17
C ILE A 43 28.09 -2.40 40.99
N ALA A 44 28.71 -2.33 39.81
CA ALA A 44 29.98 -3.00 39.51
C ALA A 44 31.11 -2.59 40.44
N TRP A 45 31.18 -1.32 40.87
CA TRP A 45 32.21 -0.84 41.80
C TRP A 45 31.89 -1.07 43.27
N THR A 46 30.61 -1.12 43.67
CA THR A 46 30.20 -1.29 45.07
C THR A 46 29.95 -2.71 45.46
N SER A 47 29.51 -3.55 44.55
CA SER A 47 29.26 -4.99 44.83
C SER A 47 30.56 -5.74 45.03
N LEU A 48 30.56 -6.53 46.07
CA LEU A 48 31.60 -7.54 46.33
C LEU A 48 31.27 -8.88 45.67
N ASP A 49 30.03 -9.02 45.17
CA ASP A 49 29.54 -10.27 44.58
C ASP A 49 30.06 -10.44 43.14
N GLU A 50 30.41 -11.68 42.83
CA GLU A 50 30.94 -12.11 41.55
C GLU A 50 29.92 -12.00 40.42
N VAL A 51 28.61 -11.98 40.74
CA VAL A 51 27.49 -12.04 39.82
C VAL A 51 27.03 -10.63 39.34
N SER A 52 27.74 -9.56 39.71
CA SER A 52 27.35 -8.18 39.36
C SER A 52 27.25 -7.90 37.86
N TYR A 53 27.93 -8.70 37.02
CA TYR A 53 27.86 -8.57 35.56
C TYR A 53 26.47 -8.90 34.97
N VAL A 54 25.64 -9.70 35.68
CA VAL A 54 24.29 -10.07 35.21
C VAL A 54 23.38 -8.84 35.03
N PHE A 55 23.64 -7.78 35.81
CA PHE A 55 22.86 -6.53 35.68
C PHE A 55 23.05 -5.81 34.34
N ILE A 56 23.94 -6.28 33.46
CA ILE A 56 24.04 -5.75 32.10
C ILE A 56 22.96 -6.29 31.16
N LEU A 57 22.36 -7.44 31.45
CA LEU A 57 21.38 -8.09 30.58
C LEU A 57 20.16 -7.22 30.27
N PRO A 58 19.52 -6.51 31.23
CA PRO A 58 18.40 -5.61 30.91
C PRO A 58 18.80 -4.48 29.95
N LEU A 59 20.03 -3.96 30.05
CA LEU A 59 20.53 -2.97 29.10
C LEU A 59 20.60 -3.54 27.69
N VAL A 60 21.16 -4.74 27.54
CA VAL A 60 21.27 -5.42 26.25
C VAL A 60 19.90 -5.63 25.62
N CYS A 61 18.90 -6.05 26.42
CA CYS A 61 17.52 -6.19 25.96
C CYS A 61 16.92 -4.86 25.48
N ILE A 62 17.18 -3.75 26.20
CA ILE A 62 16.71 -2.42 25.80
C ILE A 62 17.38 -1.95 24.51
N LEU A 63 18.67 -2.23 24.33
CA LEU A 63 19.43 -1.84 23.15
C LEU A 63 18.88 -2.45 21.86
N ILE A 64 18.33 -3.67 21.91
CA ILE A 64 17.71 -4.34 20.74
C ILE A 64 16.55 -3.53 20.18
N LEU A 65 15.77 -2.85 21.03
CA LEU A 65 14.60 -2.05 20.61
C LEU A 65 14.97 -0.88 19.70
N TYR A 66 16.18 -0.34 19.86
CA TYR A 66 16.60 0.85 19.09
C TYR A 66 17.14 0.53 17.70
N LYS A 67 17.42 -0.74 17.39
CA LYS A 67 17.89 -1.20 16.06
C LYS A 67 19.06 -0.36 15.48
N ASP A 68 19.91 0.21 16.35
CA ASP A 68 21.03 1.06 15.93
C ASP A 68 22.39 0.39 16.25
N PRO A 69 23.07 -0.18 15.23
CA PRO A 69 24.32 -0.89 15.45
C PRO A 69 25.48 0.01 15.89
N LYS A 70 25.45 1.33 15.58
CA LYS A 70 26.46 2.27 16.05
C LYS A 70 26.30 2.54 17.53
N PHE A 71 25.07 2.74 17.98
CA PHE A 71 24.74 2.95 19.38
C PHE A 71 25.15 1.77 20.25
N ILE A 72 24.87 0.56 19.80
CA ILE A 72 25.22 -0.69 20.53
C ILE A 72 26.73 -0.85 20.68
N ARG A 73 27.49 -0.63 19.59
CA ARG A 73 28.96 -0.71 19.65
C ARG A 73 29.55 0.30 20.62
N THR A 74 28.99 1.51 20.68
CA THR A 74 29.40 2.52 21.64
C THR A 74 29.09 2.09 23.08
N MET A 75 27.86 1.58 23.32
CA MET A 75 27.47 1.07 24.64
C MET A 75 28.33 -0.12 25.07
N MET A 76 28.66 -1.05 24.16
CA MET A 76 29.61 -2.14 24.43
C MET A 76 30.96 -1.61 24.87
N GLY A 77 31.53 -0.63 24.15
CA GLY A 77 32.82 -0.04 24.51
C GLY A 77 32.82 0.57 25.92
N ILE A 78 31.75 1.32 26.26
CA ILE A 78 31.62 1.92 27.58
C ILE A 78 31.41 0.84 28.67
N THR A 79 30.62 -0.19 28.39
CA THR A 79 30.41 -1.29 29.32
C THR A 79 31.72 -2.05 29.61
N LEU A 80 32.48 -2.36 28.57
CA LEU A 80 33.80 -2.99 28.75
C LEU A 80 34.77 -2.12 29.56
N PHE A 81 34.76 -0.81 29.31
CA PHE A 81 35.55 0.16 30.08
C PHE A 81 35.15 0.14 31.56
N VAL A 82 33.84 0.16 31.88
CA VAL A 82 33.33 0.06 33.24
C VAL A 82 33.74 -1.25 33.88
N LEU A 83 33.68 -2.38 33.18
CA LEU A 83 34.04 -3.68 33.69
C LEU A 83 35.55 -3.77 34.00
N ILE A 84 36.40 -3.28 33.09
CA ILE A 84 37.84 -3.21 33.29
C ILE A 84 38.19 -2.36 34.51
N SER A 85 37.62 -1.13 34.56
CA SER A 85 37.90 -0.21 35.69
C SER A 85 37.40 -0.73 37.02
N SER A 86 36.25 -1.44 37.04
CA SER A 86 35.72 -2.08 38.24
C SER A 86 36.65 -3.21 38.75
N ASN A 87 37.08 -4.10 37.86
CA ASN A 87 37.98 -5.19 38.21
C ASN A 87 39.36 -4.66 38.67
N LEU A 88 39.88 -3.64 37.99
CA LEU A 88 41.15 -3.00 38.42
C LEU A 88 40.99 -2.35 39.80
N TYR A 89 39.88 -1.66 40.08
CA TYR A 89 39.61 -1.09 41.39
C TYR A 89 39.49 -2.15 42.48
N LYS A 90 38.80 -3.27 42.23
CA LYS A 90 38.71 -4.41 43.17
C LYS A 90 40.08 -5.02 43.47
N GLY A 91 40.91 -5.18 42.44
CA GLY A 91 42.28 -5.72 42.61
C GLY A 91 43.18 -4.82 43.43
N LEU A 92 43.27 -3.53 43.06
CA LEU A 92 44.22 -2.60 43.65
C LEU A 92 43.75 -2.03 44.99
N ALA A 93 42.49 -1.57 45.07
CA ALA A 93 41.99 -0.87 46.25
C ALA A 93 41.45 -1.78 47.34
N LYS A 94 40.90 -2.94 46.98
CA LYS A 94 40.31 -3.92 47.90
C LYS A 94 41.20 -5.13 48.16
N GLY A 95 42.34 -5.25 47.51
CA GLY A 95 43.26 -6.36 47.67
C GLY A 95 42.76 -7.70 47.14
N MET A 96 41.77 -7.68 46.23
CA MET A 96 41.16 -8.87 45.62
C MET A 96 41.88 -9.29 44.32
N MET A 97 43.23 -9.37 44.40
CA MET A 97 44.05 -9.76 43.21
C MET A 97 43.77 -11.17 42.74
N ASP A 98 43.47 -12.08 43.67
CA ASP A 98 43.10 -13.46 43.36
C ASP A 98 41.83 -13.53 42.51
N PHE A 99 40.88 -12.64 42.76
CA PHE A 99 39.65 -12.52 41.93
C PHE A 99 39.99 -12.02 40.52
N VAL A 100 40.83 -11.00 40.35
CA VAL A 100 41.24 -10.49 39.04
C VAL A 100 41.98 -11.51 38.21
N ALA A 101 42.72 -12.41 38.87
CA ALA A 101 43.42 -13.53 38.24
C ALA A 101 42.55 -14.79 38.09
N SER A 102 41.31 -14.80 38.58
CA SER A 102 40.41 -15.97 38.58
C SER A 102 39.78 -16.21 37.19
N GLU A 103 39.39 -17.47 36.96
CA GLU A 103 38.64 -17.90 35.79
C GLU A 103 37.29 -17.15 35.68
N GLU A 104 36.73 -16.71 36.79
CA GLU A 104 35.47 -15.96 36.86
C GLU A 104 35.56 -14.58 36.23
N CYS A 105 36.68 -13.87 36.38
CA CYS A 105 36.93 -12.60 35.71
C CYS A 105 36.95 -12.80 34.19
N VAL A 106 37.60 -13.85 33.70
CA VAL A 106 37.63 -14.19 32.27
C VAL A 106 36.24 -14.53 31.78
N LEU A 107 35.46 -15.27 32.57
CA LEU A 107 34.07 -15.64 32.24
C LEU A 107 33.15 -14.41 32.13
N GLN A 108 33.30 -13.42 33.03
CA GLN A 108 32.56 -12.17 32.97
C GLN A 108 32.76 -11.43 31.63
N PHE A 109 34.04 -11.30 31.22
CA PHE A 109 34.34 -10.66 29.92
C PHE A 109 33.80 -11.47 28.76
N ALA A 110 33.95 -12.80 28.79
CA ALA A 110 33.46 -13.68 27.74
C ALA A 110 31.93 -13.56 27.56
N ILE A 111 31.18 -13.56 28.66
CA ILE A 111 29.71 -13.42 28.64
C ILE A 111 29.29 -12.06 28.08
N VAL A 112 29.91 -10.97 28.56
CA VAL A 112 29.56 -9.61 28.09
C VAL A 112 29.85 -9.45 26.60
N ILE A 113 31.01 -9.89 26.14
CA ILE A 113 31.38 -9.84 24.71
C ILE A 113 30.44 -10.70 23.89
N CYS A 114 30.11 -11.90 24.34
CA CYS A 114 29.18 -12.79 23.66
C CYS A 114 27.77 -12.18 23.54
N CYS A 115 27.25 -11.65 24.66
CA CYS A 115 25.92 -10.98 24.66
C CYS A 115 25.86 -9.81 23.69
N TYR A 116 26.86 -8.94 23.70
CA TYR A 116 26.91 -7.81 22.77
C TYR A 116 27.16 -8.26 21.34
N GLY A 117 27.97 -9.29 21.12
CA GLY A 117 28.20 -9.88 19.80
C GLY A 117 26.93 -10.44 19.20
N CYS A 118 26.21 -11.29 19.95
CA CYS A 118 24.92 -11.84 19.53
C CYS A 118 23.89 -10.72 19.27
N THR A 119 23.83 -9.72 20.14
CA THR A 119 22.92 -8.58 19.98
C THR A 119 23.25 -7.78 18.73
N ASN A 120 24.52 -7.51 18.45
CA ASN A 120 24.93 -6.77 17.25
C ASN A 120 24.59 -7.56 15.98
N MET A 121 24.76 -8.88 15.96
CA MET A 121 24.35 -9.74 14.85
C MET A 121 22.82 -9.74 14.67
N ALA A 122 22.07 -9.90 15.74
CA ALA A 122 20.61 -9.87 15.71
C ALA A 122 20.07 -8.55 15.14
N ILE A 123 20.65 -7.43 15.55
CA ILE A 123 20.25 -6.12 15.07
C ILE A 123 20.66 -5.86 13.62
N ALA A 124 21.84 -6.31 13.21
CA ALA A 124 22.24 -6.25 11.82
C ALA A 124 21.25 -7.00 10.93
N HIS A 125 20.83 -8.18 11.35
CA HIS A 125 19.79 -8.96 10.66
C HIS A 125 18.42 -8.27 10.65
N LEU A 126 18.00 -7.70 11.79
CA LEU A 126 16.74 -6.96 11.89
C LEU A 126 16.71 -5.73 10.96
N VAL A 127 17.79 -4.95 10.93
CA VAL A 127 17.92 -3.77 10.06
C VAL A 127 17.88 -4.18 8.59
N GLN A 128 18.54 -5.26 8.22
CA GLN A 128 18.53 -5.80 6.86
C GLN A 128 17.11 -6.28 6.47
N SER A 129 16.44 -7.01 7.36
CA SER A 129 15.08 -7.48 7.14
C SER A 129 14.07 -6.33 7.01
N ASP A 130 14.15 -5.33 7.88
CA ASP A 130 13.30 -4.13 7.81
C ASP A 130 13.55 -3.33 6.51
N GLY A 131 14.81 -3.26 6.06
CA GLY A 131 15.18 -2.66 4.78
C GLY A 131 14.55 -3.38 3.60
N ALA A 132 14.63 -4.72 3.58
CA ALA A 132 14.02 -5.55 2.55
C ALA A 132 12.49 -5.43 2.54
N LEU A 133 11.86 -5.43 3.72
CA LEU A 133 10.41 -5.23 3.87
C LEU A 133 9.98 -3.86 3.35
N THR A 134 10.71 -2.81 3.72
CA THR A 134 10.44 -1.44 3.26
C THR A 134 10.57 -1.30 1.74
N ALA A 135 11.59 -1.93 1.15
CA ALA A 135 11.77 -1.95 -0.31
C ALA A 135 10.62 -2.70 -1.00
N SER A 136 10.19 -3.83 -0.45
CA SER A 136 9.04 -4.60 -0.96
C SER A 136 7.74 -3.79 -0.89
N ILE A 137 7.47 -3.11 0.24
CA ILE A 137 6.29 -2.24 0.40
C ILE A 137 6.32 -1.10 -0.62
N LYS A 138 7.46 -0.43 -0.81
CA LYS A 138 7.59 0.64 -1.82
C LYS A 138 7.35 0.13 -3.24
N SER A 139 7.88 -1.05 -3.59
CA SER A 139 7.65 -1.68 -4.89
C SER A 139 6.17 -2.01 -5.10
N ASN A 140 5.52 -2.61 -4.10
CA ASN A 140 4.10 -2.93 -4.19
C ASN A 140 3.24 -1.67 -4.29
N LEU A 141 3.57 -0.60 -3.54
CA LEU A 141 2.87 0.67 -3.62
C LEU A 141 3.01 1.30 -5.03
N ALA A 142 4.21 1.27 -5.61
CA ALA A 142 4.42 1.75 -6.97
C ALA A 142 3.57 0.97 -8.00
N ARG A 143 3.48 -0.37 -7.85
CA ARG A 143 2.61 -1.19 -8.71
C ARG A 143 1.13 -0.86 -8.53
N VAL A 144 0.68 -0.63 -7.30
CA VAL A 144 -0.71 -0.21 -7.03
C VAL A 144 -1.02 1.13 -7.69
N VAL A 145 -0.12 2.12 -7.56
CA VAL A 145 -0.29 3.43 -8.21
C VAL A 145 -0.37 3.28 -9.72
N GLN A 146 0.51 2.48 -10.32
CA GLN A 146 0.48 2.21 -11.76
C GLN A 146 -0.83 1.53 -12.19
N THR A 147 -1.32 0.55 -11.43
CA THR A 147 -2.60 -0.12 -11.72
C THR A 147 -3.78 0.85 -11.62
N VAL A 148 -3.79 1.74 -10.63
CA VAL A 148 -4.83 2.77 -10.48
C VAL A 148 -4.85 3.71 -11.69
N GLU A 149 -3.67 4.12 -12.18
CA GLU A 149 -3.60 4.99 -13.38
C GLU A 149 -4.10 4.25 -14.64
N GLN A 150 -3.76 2.97 -14.82
CA GLN A 150 -4.28 2.15 -15.91
C GLN A 150 -5.81 1.98 -15.83
N VAL A 151 -6.35 1.75 -14.65
CA VAL A 151 -7.81 1.65 -14.44
C VAL A 151 -8.50 2.97 -14.77
N LYS A 152 -7.89 4.10 -14.39
CA LYS A 152 -8.41 5.42 -14.71
C LYS A 152 -8.41 5.67 -16.22
N GLU A 153 -7.35 5.32 -16.92
CA GLU A 153 -7.24 5.43 -18.37
C GLU A 153 -8.30 4.58 -19.08
N ALA A 154 -8.40 3.30 -18.71
CA ALA A 154 -9.43 2.40 -19.23
C ALA A 154 -10.86 2.89 -18.92
N SER A 155 -11.08 3.50 -17.76
CA SER A 155 -12.38 4.10 -17.40
C SER A 155 -12.73 5.29 -18.31
N ASN A 156 -11.74 6.13 -18.64
CA ASN A 156 -11.96 7.23 -19.58
C ASN A 156 -12.29 6.71 -20.99
N GLU A 157 -11.57 5.70 -21.47
CA GLU A 157 -11.87 5.05 -22.77
C GLU A 157 -13.29 4.47 -22.80
N ILE A 158 -13.74 3.87 -21.70
CA ILE A 158 -15.12 3.38 -21.58
C ILE A 158 -16.13 4.53 -21.65
N VAL A 159 -15.88 5.65 -20.98
CA VAL A 159 -16.75 6.84 -21.03
C VAL A 159 -16.85 7.38 -22.45
N ASP A 160 -15.73 7.49 -23.15
CA ASP A 160 -15.69 7.92 -24.55
C ASP A 160 -16.44 6.94 -25.45
N GLY A 161 -16.23 5.64 -25.28
CA GLY A 161 -16.96 4.60 -26.00
C GLY A 161 -18.47 4.63 -25.75
N VAL A 162 -18.92 4.86 -24.53
CA VAL A 162 -20.35 5.03 -24.18
C VAL A 162 -20.94 6.27 -24.89
N THR A 163 -20.16 7.34 -25.02
CA THR A 163 -20.59 8.54 -25.73
C THR A 163 -20.83 8.24 -27.21
N VAL A 164 -19.91 7.55 -27.86
CA VAL A 164 -20.07 7.12 -29.28
C VAL A 164 -21.28 6.20 -29.47
N VAL A 165 -21.47 5.23 -28.56
CA VAL A 165 -22.65 4.34 -28.62
C VAL A 165 -23.96 5.12 -28.48
N ARG A 166 -23.99 6.14 -27.63
CA ARG A 166 -25.16 7.00 -27.46
C ARG A 166 -25.46 7.81 -28.73
N GLU A 167 -24.44 8.40 -29.36
CA GLU A 167 -24.58 9.11 -30.61
C GLU A 167 -25.10 8.19 -31.73
N LEU A 168 -24.55 6.99 -31.86
CA LEU A 168 -24.99 6.00 -32.84
C LEU A 168 -26.43 5.52 -32.58
N ALA A 169 -26.83 5.36 -31.32
CA ALA A 169 -28.22 5.03 -30.98
C ALA A 169 -29.20 6.13 -31.35
N ASP A 170 -28.81 7.40 -31.21
CA ASP A 170 -29.63 8.55 -31.58
C ASP A 170 -29.75 8.69 -33.12
N GLU A 171 -28.66 8.43 -33.86
CA GLU A 171 -28.65 8.37 -35.32
C GLU A 171 -29.54 7.24 -35.85
N ASN A 172 -29.42 6.02 -35.24
CA ASN A 172 -30.29 4.90 -35.59
C ASN A 172 -31.77 5.19 -35.32
N ARG A 173 -32.08 5.90 -34.23
CA ARG A 173 -33.46 6.33 -33.95
C ARG A 173 -34.00 7.26 -34.99
N THR A 174 -33.15 8.22 -35.43
CA THR A 174 -33.51 9.16 -36.48
C THR A 174 -33.75 8.44 -37.82
N GLY A 175 -32.82 7.56 -38.22
CA GLY A 175 -32.96 6.73 -39.42
C GLY A 175 -34.20 5.83 -39.40
N ALA A 176 -34.52 5.24 -38.24
CA ALA A 176 -35.74 4.44 -38.08
C ALA A 176 -37.04 5.29 -38.29
N ASN A 177 -37.04 6.52 -37.79
CA ASN A 177 -38.16 7.45 -38.04
C ASN A 177 -38.28 7.83 -39.53
N ASP A 178 -37.16 8.04 -40.19
CA ASP A 178 -37.16 8.34 -41.63
C ASP A 178 -37.73 7.18 -42.46
N VAL A 179 -37.25 5.94 -42.14
CA VAL A 179 -37.79 4.72 -42.76
C VAL A 179 -39.30 4.58 -42.50
N MET A 180 -39.76 4.88 -41.28
CA MET A 180 -41.19 4.84 -40.94
C MET A 180 -42.01 5.86 -41.77
N ASN A 181 -41.49 7.07 -41.99
CA ASN A 181 -42.12 8.08 -42.85
C ASN A 181 -42.15 7.63 -44.30
N ASP A 182 -41.07 7.07 -44.83
CA ASP A 182 -41.00 6.55 -46.18
C ASP A 182 -41.98 5.38 -46.40
N MET A 183 -42.14 4.51 -45.42
CA MET A 183 -43.13 3.43 -45.46
C MET A 183 -44.55 3.94 -45.45
N LYS A 184 -44.84 5.02 -44.73
CA LYS A 184 -46.15 5.69 -44.79
C LYS A 184 -46.41 6.29 -46.16
N ASN A 185 -45.47 7.01 -46.73
CA ASN A 185 -45.56 7.55 -48.08
C ASN A 185 -45.77 6.44 -49.13
N LEU A 186 -45.09 5.32 -48.99
CA LEU A 186 -45.24 4.14 -49.85
C LEU A 186 -46.67 3.56 -49.74
N ALA A 187 -47.21 3.46 -48.52
CA ALA A 187 -48.58 2.97 -48.31
C ALA A 187 -49.62 3.93 -48.97
N ASP A 188 -49.45 5.24 -48.83
CA ASP A 188 -50.31 6.23 -49.45
C ASP A 188 -50.23 6.15 -50.98
N ASN A 189 -49.04 6.05 -51.56
CA ASN A 189 -48.84 5.88 -53.01
C ASN A 189 -49.43 4.55 -53.52
N ASN A 190 -49.37 3.46 -52.78
CA ASN A 190 -50.02 2.21 -53.12
C ASN A 190 -51.56 2.34 -53.13
N GLY A 191 -52.11 3.13 -52.19
CA GLY A 191 -53.55 3.48 -52.20
C GLY A 191 -53.96 4.19 -53.49
N VAL A 192 -53.23 5.23 -53.86
CA VAL A 192 -53.50 6.00 -55.13
C VAL A 192 -53.31 5.11 -56.35
N LEU A 193 -52.33 4.23 -56.38
CA LEU A 193 -52.11 3.27 -57.48
C LEU A 193 -53.27 2.28 -57.60
N ASN A 194 -53.78 1.77 -56.50
CA ASN A 194 -54.95 0.91 -56.50
C ASN A 194 -56.19 1.60 -57.09
N ASP A 195 -56.45 2.85 -56.69
CA ASP A 195 -57.60 3.63 -57.20
C ASP A 195 -57.45 3.87 -58.70
N LYS A 196 -56.28 4.25 -59.21
CA LYS A 196 -55.98 4.39 -60.63
C LYS A 196 -56.16 3.07 -61.40
N THR A 197 -55.74 1.98 -60.81
CA THR A 197 -55.92 0.63 -61.41
C THR A 197 -57.40 0.30 -61.57
N LEU A 198 -58.21 0.54 -60.56
CA LEU A 198 -59.65 0.31 -60.58
C LEU A 198 -60.30 1.16 -61.65
N SER A 199 -59.96 2.46 -61.73
CA SER A 199 -60.45 3.38 -62.79
C SER A 199 -60.01 2.91 -64.17
N SER A 200 -58.82 2.40 -64.36
CA SER A 200 -58.38 1.83 -65.64
C SER A 200 -59.11 0.58 -66.05
N VAL A 201 -59.47 -0.31 -65.09
CA VAL A 201 -60.30 -1.48 -65.36
C VAL A 201 -61.69 -1.07 -65.76
N GLU A 202 -62.31 -0.11 -65.10
CA GLU A 202 -63.61 0.45 -65.46
C GLU A 202 -63.62 1.07 -66.89
N MET A 203 -62.60 1.87 -67.21
CA MET A 203 -62.43 2.43 -68.56
C MET A 203 -62.28 1.34 -69.62
N THR A 204 -61.51 0.28 -69.33
CA THR A 204 -61.38 -0.88 -70.22
C THR A 204 -62.74 -1.56 -70.50
N ASN A 205 -63.57 -1.72 -69.49
CA ASN A 205 -64.95 -2.27 -69.65
C ASN A 205 -65.84 -1.39 -70.49
N VAL A 206 -65.72 -0.05 -70.34
CA VAL A 206 -66.45 0.89 -71.18
C VAL A 206 -65.99 0.79 -72.64
N ILE A 207 -64.66 0.73 -72.88
CA ILE A 207 -64.12 0.53 -74.21
C ILE A 207 -64.57 -0.79 -74.84
N ASP A 208 -64.57 -1.92 -74.12
CA ASP A 208 -65.07 -3.22 -74.59
C ASP A 208 -66.57 -3.10 -75.04
N THR A 209 -67.36 -2.41 -74.26
CA THR A 209 -68.75 -2.21 -74.54
C THR A 209 -68.92 -1.34 -75.82
N GLN A 210 -68.13 -0.28 -76.02
CA GLN A 210 -68.13 0.55 -77.19
C GLN A 210 -67.69 -0.23 -78.44
N VAL A 211 -66.62 -1.08 -78.33
CA VAL A 211 -66.17 -1.93 -79.44
C VAL A 211 -67.29 -2.90 -79.86
N LYS A 212 -67.99 -3.53 -78.89
CA LYS A 212 -69.14 -4.40 -79.22
C LYS A 212 -70.25 -3.63 -79.96
N ASN A 213 -70.55 -2.45 -79.48
CA ASN A 213 -71.55 -1.61 -80.17
C ASN A 213 -71.15 -1.26 -81.59
N VAL A 214 -69.88 -0.87 -81.80
CA VAL A 214 -69.33 -0.58 -83.11
C VAL A 214 -69.38 -1.81 -84.01
N ALA A 215 -69.00 -3.02 -83.50
CA ALA A 215 -69.11 -4.26 -84.27
C ALA A 215 -70.52 -4.57 -84.66
N GLY A 216 -71.55 -4.40 -83.81
CA GLY A 216 -72.92 -4.54 -84.10
C GLY A 216 -73.44 -3.56 -85.18
N LEU A 217 -72.99 -2.30 -85.11
CA LEU A 217 -73.32 -1.32 -86.14
C LEU A 217 -72.67 -1.67 -87.50
N MET A 218 -71.46 -2.16 -87.52
CA MET A 218 -70.84 -2.59 -88.74
C MET A 218 -71.53 -3.82 -89.36
N GLU A 219 -72.01 -4.79 -88.57
CA GLU A 219 -72.86 -5.88 -89.05
C GLU A 219 -74.16 -5.37 -89.75
N GLN A 220 -74.78 -4.37 -89.14
CA GLN A 220 -75.96 -3.74 -89.73
C GLN A 220 -75.66 -3.03 -91.07
N VAL A 221 -74.51 -2.40 -91.15
CA VAL A 221 -74.09 -1.71 -92.42
C VAL A 221 -73.75 -2.75 -93.51
N VAL A 222 -73.28 -3.88 -93.21
CA VAL A 222 -72.99 -4.96 -94.17
C VAL A 222 -74.23 -5.66 -94.67
N GLN A 223 -75.36 -5.58 -93.98
CA GLN A 223 -76.64 -6.17 -94.35
C GLN A 223 -77.50 -5.23 -95.17
N LEU A 224 -77.13 -4.02 -95.35
CA LEU A 224 -77.71 -3.02 -96.27
C LEU A 224 -77.04 -3.02 -97.65
#